data_746ba39bec70a76710df5902ad8b36ff
#
_entry.id   746ba39bec70a76710df5902ad8b36ff
#
_cell.length_a   1.000
_cell.length_b   1.000
_cell.length_c   1.000
_cell.angle_alpha   90.00
_cell.angle_beta   90.00
_cell.angle_gamma   90.00
#
_symmetry.space_group_name_H-M   'P 1'
#
loop_
_entity.id
_entity.type
_entity.pdbx_description
1 polymer ?
#
loop_
_entity_poly.entity_id
_entity_poly.type
_entity_poly.pdbx_seq_one_letter_code
_entity_poly.pdbx_strand_id
1 'polypeptide(L)'
;GEVMLIFQPAEEGAPPPEQGGADLMLREGLFKDFKPEAVFGLHVFSSVQAGQIAVRGGPLMAASDRFGITVNGRQTHGSAPWNGIDPIVAASDLISTAQTIVSRRVNLSKQPAVLTFGAIKGGIRYNIIPDSVEMVGTIRTFDADMRQQIFADLRNVAEHSAAAHGATATTEIYEKDGNPATVNDPALTARMLPSLHAVVGNNNVYEPPLQMGSEDFSLYAQQVPSMFFFVGSTGAGIDPATAPSNHSPKFLLDEKALDVGLRALLQVSLDYLNGAVVSAR
;
A
#
# COMPACT_ATOMS: atom_id res chain seq x y z
N GLY A 1 7.32 -12.87 -30.19
CA GLY A 1 7.50 -12.80 -28.75
C GLY A 1 6.64 -13.85 -28.04
N GLU A 2 6.78 -13.92 -26.74
CA GLU A 2 6.02 -14.85 -25.89
C GLU A 2 5.23 -14.06 -24.84
N VAL A 3 4.08 -14.60 -24.42
CA VAL A 3 3.25 -14.01 -23.37
C VAL A 3 3.04 -15.03 -22.27
N MET A 4 3.35 -14.63 -21.03
CA MET A 4 3.01 -15.39 -19.84
C MET A 4 1.72 -14.80 -19.25
N LEU A 5 0.71 -15.64 -19.04
CA LEU A 5 -0.50 -15.27 -18.32
C LEU A 5 -0.34 -15.69 -16.86
N ILE A 6 -0.40 -14.71 -15.94
CA ILE A 6 -0.24 -14.93 -14.51
C ILE A 6 -1.63 -14.91 -13.87
N PHE A 7 -2.05 -16.05 -13.32
CA PHE A 7 -3.30 -16.20 -12.57
C PHE A 7 -2.96 -16.31 -11.08
N GLN A 8 -2.85 -15.16 -10.44
CA GLN A 8 -2.42 -15.07 -9.07
C GLN A 8 -3.56 -15.38 -8.09
N PRO A 9 -3.36 -16.26 -7.08
CA PRO A 9 -4.32 -16.49 -6.01
C PRO A 9 -4.12 -15.50 -4.87
N ALA A 10 -5.21 -15.13 -4.20
CA ALA A 10 -5.26 -14.52 -2.87
C ALA A 10 -4.40 -13.23 -2.71
N GLU A 11 -4.58 -12.25 -3.61
CA GLU A 11 -3.97 -10.92 -3.46
C GLU A 11 -4.42 -10.25 -2.14
N GLU A 12 -5.70 -10.35 -1.80
CA GLU A 12 -6.31 -9.79 -0.58
C GLU A 12 -5.93 -10.56 0.72
N GLY A 13 -5.06 -11.54 0.61
CA GLY A 13 -4.61 -12.40 1.70
C GLY A 13 -5.30 -13.77 1.73
N ALA A 14 -4.48 -14.82 1.83
CA ALA A 14 -4.96 -16.18 1.97
C ALA A 14 -5.47 -16.46 3.40
N PRO A 15 -6.51 -17.31 3.58
CA PRO A 15 -6.92 -17.73 4.91
C PRO A 15 -5.84 -18.58 5.58
N PRO A 16 -5.46 -18.31 6.84
CA PRO A 16 -4.47 -19.13 7.54
C PRO A 16 -4.88 -20.62 7.62
N PRO A 17 -3.96 -21.58 7.44
CA PRO A 17 -2.50 -21.42 7.27
C PRO A 17 -2.03 -21.27 5.81
N GLU A 18 -2.93 -21.08 4.86
CA GLU A 18 -2.61 -20.96 3.44
C GLU A 18 -1.78 -19.71 3.16
N GLN A 19 -1.02 -19.75 2.07
CA GLN A 19 -0.23 -18.65 1.54
C GLN A 19 -0.67 -18.34 0.11
N GLY A 20 -0.44 -17.12 -0.35
CA GLY A 20 -0.83 -16.69 -1.69
C GLY A 20 -0.13 -15.40 -2.09
N GLY A 21 -0.69 -14.75 -3.09
CA GLY A 21 -0.19 -13.47 -3.58
C GLY A 21 1.06 -13.57 -4.45
N ALA A 22 1.54 -12.41 -4.89
CA ALA A 22 2.71 -12.28 -5.74
C ALA A 22 4.00 -12.81 -5.06
N ASP A 23 4.12 -12.62 -3.74
CA ASP A 23 5.29 -13.10 -2.98
C ASP A 23 5.45 -14.62 -3.07
N LEU A 24 4.36 -15.37 -2.88
CA LEU A 24 4.42 -16.82 -3.00
C LEU A 24 4.82 -17.25 -4.41
N MET A 25 4.19 -16.69 -5.43
CA MET A 25 4.49 -17.04 -6.82
C MET A 25 5.95 -16.74 -7.18
N LEU A 26 6.50 -15.61 -6.74
CA LEU A 26 7.90 -15.26 -6.97
C LEU A 26 8.85 -16.20 -6.22
N ARG A 27 8.56 -16.55 -4.96
CA ARG A 27 9.36 -17.50 -4.18
C ARG A 27 9.34 -18.91 -4.77
N GLU A 28 8.23 -19.33 -5.36
CA GLU A 28 8.09 -20.59 -6.06
C GLU A 28 8.73 -20.60 -7.46
N GLY A 29 9.23 -19.46 -7.90
CA GLY A 29 10.07 -19.37 -9.10
C GLY A 29 9.32 -18.93 -10.35
N LEU A 30 8.27 -18.14 -10.24
CA LEU A 30 7.50 -17.62 -11.39
C LEU A 30 8.38 -17.08 -12.51
N PHE A 31 9.45 -16.35 -12.17
CA PHE A 31 10.37 -15.74 -13.14
C PHE A 31 11.69 -16.52 -13.32
N LYS A 32 11.76 -17.76 -12.83
CA LYS A 32 12.99 -18.57 -12.89
C LYS A 32 13.31 -19.03 -14.31
N ASP A 33 12.31 -19.59 -14.99
CA ASP A 33 12.48 -20.19 -16.32
C ASP A 33 12.09 -19.22 -17.45
N PHE A 34 11.24 -18.26 -17.15
CA PHE A 34 10.81 -17.20 -18.05
C PHE A 34 10.74 -15.88 -17.28
N LYS A 35 11.75 -15.04 -17.43
CA LYS A 35 11.74 -13.68 -16.90
C LYS A 35 11.23 -12.71 -17.96
N PRO A 36 10.03 -12.12 -17.82
CA PRO A 36 9.48 -11.21 -18.81
C PRO A 36 10.29 -9.90 -18.88
N GLU A 37 10.25 -9.23 -20.01
CA GLU A 37 10.82 -7.88 -20.17
C GLU A 37 9.92 -6.79 -19.60
N ALA A 38 8.61 -7.06 -19.51
CA ALA A 38 7.62 -6.18 -18.91
C ALA A 38 6.47 -6.99 -18.31
N VAL A 39 5.82 -6.44 -17.26
CA VAL A 39 4.59 -7.00 -16.68
C VAL A 39 3.50 -5.94 -16.69
N PHE A 40 2.29 -6.36 -17.09
CA PHE A 40 1.08 -5.54 -17.09
C PHE A 40 0.06 -6.12 -16.14
N GLY A 41 -0.60 -5.27 -15.37
CA GLY A 41 -1.69 -5.64 -14.48
C GLY A 41 -2.76 -4.56 -14.42
N LEU A 42 -3.93 -4.93 -13.94
CA LEU A 42 -5.03 -3.99 -13.74
C LEU A 42 -5.81 -4.30 -12.47
N HIS A 43 -6.48 -3.27 -11.97
CA HIS A 43 -7.48 -3.39 -10.92
C HIS A 43 -8.75 -2.65 -11.33
N VAL A 44 -9.92 -3.21 -11.08
CA VAL A 44 -11.19 -2.48 -11.21
C VAL A 44 -11.33 -1.49 -10.07
N PHE A 45 -11.77 -0.25 -10.35
CA PHE A 45 -11.77 0.80 -9.35
C PHE A 45 -13.09 1.57 -9.34
N SER A 46 -13.78 1.60 -8.20
CA SER A 46 -15.08 2.24 -8.07
C SER A 46 -15.03 3.77 -8.17
N SER A 47 -13.90 4.39 -7.90
CA SER A 47 -13.71 5.83 -8.11
C SER A 47 -13.43 6.22 -9.56
N VAL A 48 -13.51 5.27 -10.50
CA VAL A 48 -13.34 5.47 -11.94
C VAL A 48 -14.63 5.07 -12.65
N GLN A 49 -15.09 5.91 -13.60
CA GLN A 49 -16.29 5.65 -14.38
C GLN A 49 -16.09 4.47 -15.34
N ALA A 50 -17.07 3.58 -15.46
CA ALA A 50 -17.05 2.48 -16.42
C ALA A 50 -16.81 2.98 -17.85
N GLY A 51 -15.86 2.37 -18.55
CA GLY A 51 -15.40 2.83 -19.87
C GLY A 51 -14.20 3.78 -19.82
N GLN A 52 -13.70 4.11 -18.63
CA GLN A 52 -12.47 4.89 -18.45
C GLN A 52 -11.34 4.04 -17.91
N ILE A 53 -10.11 4.47 -18.17
CA ILE A 53 -8.86 3.90 -17.63
C ILE A 53 -8.11 5.02 -16.94
N ALA A 54 -7.58 4.73 -15.73
CA ALA A 54 -6.72 5.65 -15.01
C ALA A 54 -5.33 5.04 -14.85
N VAL A 55 -4.29 5.74 -15.30
CA VAL A 55 -2.89 5.27 -15.28
C VAL A 55 -1.95 6.45 -15.09
N ARG A 56 -0.85 6.23 -14.39
CA ARG A 56 0.23 7.22 -14.24
C ARG A 56 1.59 6.55 -14.24
N GLY A 57 2.60 7.23 -14.75
CA GLY A 57 4.00 6.82 -14.60
C GLY A 57 4.55 7.19 -13.21
N GLY A 58 5.45 6.38 -12.68
CA GLY A 58 5.95 6.54 -11.34
C GLY A 58 5.03 5.96 -10.26
N PRO A 59 5.09 6.45 -9.02
CA PRO A 59 4.29 5.93 -7.91
C PRO A 59 2.79 6.03 -8.20
N LEU A 60 2.06 4.92 -8.00
CA LEU A 60 0.61 4.81 -8.20
C LEU A 60 -0.11 4.48 -6.89
N MET A 61 0.31 3.42 -6.19
CA MET A 61 -0.27 2.99 -4.91
C MET A 61 0.79 2.94 -3.82
N ALA A 62 0.38 3.19 -2.57
CA ALA A 62 1.29 3.27 -1.44
C ALA A 62 1.89 1.92 -1.05
N ALA A 63 3.09 1.95 -0.48
CA ALA A 63 3.56 0.88 0.38
C ALA A 63 2.64 0.73 1.58
N SER A 64 2.49 -0.49 2.08
CA SER A 64 1.71 -0.80 3.27
C SER A 64 2.56 -1.57 4.26
N ASP A 65 2.85 -0.95 5.38
CA ASP A 65 3.59 -1.58 6.47
C ASP A 65 2.77 -1.57 7.75
N ARG A 66 2.85 -2.68 8.47
CA ARG A 66 2.32 -2.80 9.82
C ARG A 66 3.46 -2.64 10.82
N PHE A 67 3.16 -2.03 11.96
CA PHE A 67 4.08 -2.03 13.10
C PHE A 67 3.36 -2.39 14.40
N GLY A 68 4.12 -2.93 15.35
CA GLY A 68 3.74 -3.14 16.73
C GLY A 68 4.75 -2.47 17.66
N ILE A 69 4.27 -1.86 18.73
CA ILE A 69 5.11 -1.28 19.78
C ILE A 69 4.58 -1.73 21.12
N THR A 70 5.47 -2.31 21.93
CA THR A 70 5.17 -2.65 23.33
C THR A 70 5.99 -1.75 24.24
N VAL A 71 5.32 -0.94 25.06
CA VAL A 71 5.93 -0.14 26.10
C VAL A 71 5.84 -0.89 27.41
N ASN A 72 6.99 -1.19 28.01
CA ASN A 72 7.09 -1.93 29.27
C ASN A 72 7.37 -0.96 30.42
N GLY A 73 6.53 -1.00 31.42
CA GLY A 73 6.65 -0.26 32.66
C GLY A 73 6.83 -1.16 33.87
N ARG A 74 6.23 -0.78 34.97
CA ARG A 74 6.18 -1.58 36.19
C ARG A 74 4.89 -1.30 36.95
N GLN A 75 4.10 -2.37 37.15
CA GLN A 75 2.79 -2.31 37.80
C GLN A 75 2.90 -1.74 39.22
N THR A 76 1.89 -0.96 39.58
CA THR A 76 1.68 -0.47 40.95
C THR A 76 0.23 -0.04 41.16
N HIS A 77 -0.11 0.24 42.44
CA HIS A 77 -1.43 0.86 42.74
C HIS A 77 -1.49 2.28 42.20
N GLY A 78 -2.58 2.65 41.52
CA GLY A 78 -2.72 3.98 40.88
C GLY A 78 -2.61 5.18 41.83
N SER A 79 -2.82 4.98 43.16
CA SER A 79 -2.61 6.02 44.18
C SER A 79 -1.16 6.18 44.64
N ALA A 80 -0.26 5.28 44.22
CA ALA A 80 1.15 5.30 44.59
C ALA A 80 2.06 5.14 43.35
N PRO A 81 1.93 6.02 42.34
CA PRO A 81 2.63 5.90 41.05
C PRO A 81 4.15 5.92 41.17
N TRP A 82 4.70 6.57 42.22
CA TRP A 82 6.14 6.60 42.49
C TRP A 82 6.77 5.24 42.78
N ASN A 83 5.96 4.21 43.07
CA ASN A 83 6.42 2.85 43.28
C ASN A 83 6.47 2.02 42.00
N GLY A 84 5.99 2.56 40.88
CA GLY A 84 5.93 1.88 39.57
C GLY A 84 6.62 2.67 38.48
N ILE A 85 6.33 2.28 37.24
CA ILE A 85 6.65 3.00 35.99
C ILE A 85 5.41 2.95 35.13
N ASP A 86 4.83 4.08 34.80
CA ASP A 86 3.55 4.13 34.10
C ASP A 86 3.72 4.01 32.57
N PRO A 87 3.44 2.85 31.97
CA PRO A 87 3.57 2.68 30.53
C PRO A 87 2.42 3.36 29.74
N ILE A 88 1.30 3.73 30.38
CA ILE A 88 0.20 4.44 29.72
C ILE A 88 0.62 5.89 29.44
N VAL A 89 1.23 6.56 30.42
CA VAL A 89 1.76 7.92 30.23
C VAL A 89 2.88 7.91 29.18
N ALA A 90 3.82 6.96 29.27
CA ALA A 90 4.90 6.83 28.30
C ALA A 90 4.37 6.57 26.88
N ALA A 91 3.37 5.69 26.71
CA ALA A 91 2.74 5.40 25.41
C ALA A 91 2.02 6.62 24.82
N SER A 92 1.36 7.45 25.66
CA SER A 92 0.66 8.64 25.19
C SER A 92 1.63 9.70 24.65
N ASP A 93 2.78 9.89 25.30
CA ASP A 93 3.84 10.78 24.83
C ASP A 93 4.49 10.24 23.55
N LEU A 94 4.77 8.94 23.50
CA LEU A 94 5.28 8.26 22.32
C LEU A 94 4.38 8.49 21.09
N ILE A 95 3.06 8.28 21.21
CA ILE A 95 2.11 8.50 20.12
C ILE A 95 2.20 9.96 19.63
N SER A 96 2.18 10.92 20.56
CA SER A 96 2.24 12.34 20.22
C SER A 96 3.55 12.71 19.54
N THR A 97 4.67 12.21 20.04
CA THR A 97 6.01 12.46 19.47
C THR A 97 6.15 11.78 18.09
N ALA A 98 5.63 10.57 17.91
CA ALA A 98 5.70 9.85 16.65
C ALA A 98 4.99 10.59 15.50
N GLN A 99 3.92 11.37 15.77
CA GLN A 99 3.28 12.18 14.74
C GLN A 99 4.22 13.25 14.16
N THR A 100 5.27 13.65 14.90
CA THR A 100 6.27 14.59 14.40
C THR A 100 7.17 14.00 13.33
N ILE A 101 7.26 12.68 13.20
CA ILE A 101 8.01 12.01 12.12
C ILE A 101 7.50 12.49 10.78
N VAL A 102 6.20 12.32 10.52
CA VAL A 102 5.59 12.74 9.26
C VAL A 102 5.58 14.25 9.11
N SER A 103 5.23 14.98 10.17
CA SER A 103 5.05 16.43 10.07
C SER A 103 6.35 17.24 10.10
N ARG A 104 7.50 16.68 10.53
CA ARG A 104 8.74 17.45 10.78
C ARG A 104 10.02 16.80 10.24
N ARG A 105 10.03 15.50 9.93
CA ARG A 105 11.26 14.79 9.59
C ARG A 105 11.32 14.33 8.15
N VAL A 106 10.18 14.04 7.49
CA VAL A 106 10.13 13.62 6.10
C VAL A 106 9.79 14.76 5.15
N ASN A 107 10.30 14.69 3.93
CA ASN A 107 10.04 15.70 2.91
C ASN A 107 8.72 15.40 2.18
N LEU A 108 7.61 15.93 2.69
CA LEU A 108 6.28 15.76 2.11
C LEU A 108 6.11 16.44 0.74
N SER A 109 7.04 17.31 0.32
CA SER A 109 7.01 17.87 -1.03
C SER A 109 7.51 16.87 -2.08
N LYS A 110 8.27 15.85 -1.67
CA LYS A 110 8.71 14.74 -2.54
C LYS A 110 7.58 13.74 -2.77
N GLN A 111 7.01 13.22 -1.69
CA GLN A 111 5.89 12.28 -1.70
C GLN A 111 5.12 12.37 -0.37
N PRO A 112 3.82 12.08 -0.35
CA PRO A 112 3.06 12.01 0.90
C PRO A 112 3.44 10.76 1.72
N ALA A 113 3.21 10.85 3.03
CA ALA A 113 3.34 9.71 3.95
C ALA A 113 2.26 9.77 5.03
N VAL A 114 1.90 8.60 5.55
CA VAL A 114 0.94 8.46 6.66
C VAL A 114 1.55 7.51 7.69
N LEU A 115 1.43 7.88 8.98
CA LEU A 115 1.72 7.04 10.13
C LEU A 115 0.51 7.08 11.06
N THR A 116 -0.12 5.94 11.30
CA THR A 116 -1.34 5.83 12.10
C THR A 116 -1.21 4.76 13.16
N PHE A 117 -1.52 5.11 14.41
CA PHE A 117 -1.77 4.14 15.47
C PHE A 117 -3.25 3.74 15.39
N GLY A 118 -3.52 2.48 15.04
CA GLY A 118 -4.88 1.96 14.84
C GLY A 118 -5.49 1.38 16.10
N ALA A 119 -4.67 0.90 17.04
CA ALA A 119 -5.13 0.38 18.32
C ALA A 119 -4.09 0.56 19.41
N ILE A 120 -4.57 0.72 20.65
CA ILE A 120 -3.80 0.76 21.89
C ILE A 120 -4.51 -0.10 22.93
N LYS A 121 -3.76 -0.94 23.64
CA LYS A 121 -4.26 -1.81 24.71
C LYS A 121 -3.35 -1.71 25.93
N GLY A 122 -3.91 -1.45 27.09
CA GLY A 122 -3.18 -1.39 28.37
C GLY A 122 -4.11 -1.21 29.54
N GLY A 123 -3.75 -1.86 30.65
CA GLY A 123 -4.53 -1.81 31.90
C GLY A 123 -5.81 -2.67 31.89
N ILE A 124 -6.24 -3.04 33.09
CA ILE A 124 -7.44 -3.86 33.35
C ILE A 124 -8.38 -3.24 34.38
N ARG A 125 -7.88 -2.27 35.16
CA ARG A 125 -8.64 -1.57 36.23
C ARG A 125 -8.23 -0.10 36.31
N TYR A 126 -9.19 0.73 36.69
CA TYR A 126 -9.00 2.18 36.82
C TYR A 126 -7.97 2.62 37.88
N ASN A 127 -7.67 1.77 38.86
CA ASN A 127 -6.79 2.06 40.00
C ASN A 127 -5.50 1.24 40.00
N ILE A 128 -5.09 0.67 38.86
CA ILE A 128 -3.86 -0.09 38.67
C ILE A 128 -3.10 0.44 37.46
N ILE A 129 -1.86 0.85 37.68
CA ILE A 129 -0.87 1.08 36.60
C ILE A 129 -0.45 -0.30 36.08
N PRO A 130 -0.59 -0.61 34.78
CA PRO A 130 -0.24 -1.91 34.23
C PRO A 130 1.27 -2.12 34.08
N ASP A 131 1.67 -3.34 33.76
CA ASP A 131 3.06 -3.67 33.43
C ASP A 131 3.44 -3.24 32.02
N SER A 132 2.47 -3.22 31.08
CA SER A 132 2.73 -2.89 29.69
C SER A 132 1.55 -2.24 28.99
N VAL A 133 1.86 -1.60 27.86
CA VAL A 133 0.90 -1.09 26.86
C VAL A 133 1.37 -1.57 25.50
N GLU A 134 0.45 -2.16 24.74
CA GLU A 134 0.65 -2.59 23.36
C GLU A 134 -0.05 -1.65 22.39
N MET A 135 0.64 -1.32 21.31
CA MET A 135 0.13 -0.47 20.23
C MET A 135 0.39 -1.13 18.89
N VAL A 136 -0.54 -1.00 17.96
CA VAL A 136 -0.35 -1.43 16.57
C VAL A 136 -0.78 -0.32 15.62
N GLY A 137 -0.14 -0.27 14.47
CA GLY A 137 -0.44 0.76 13.49
C GLY A 137 0.02 0.41 12.08
N THR A 138 -0.13 1.37 11.19
CA THR A 138 0.25 1.25 9.77
C THR A 138 1.05 2.46 9.32
N ILE A 139 1.95 2.21 8.36
CA ILE A 139 2.72 3.23 7.65
C ILE A 139 2.38 3.11 6.17
N ARG A 140 2.17 4.26 5.51
CA ARG A 140 1.94 4.36 4.06
C ARG A 140 2.94 5.33 3.46
N THR A 141 3.64 4.91 2.40
CA THR A 141 4.66 5.73 1.72
C THR A 141 4.68 5.43 0.22
N PHE A 142 5.26 6.34 -0.57
CA PHE A 142 5.43 6.16 -2.02
C PHE A 142 6.91 6.18 -2.44
N ASP A 143 7.81 6.33 -1.48
CA ASP A 143 9.25 6.45 -1.70
C ASP A 143 9.98 5.49 -0.74
N ALA A 144 10.90 4.68 -1.28
CA ALA A 144 11.58 3.65 -0.52
C ALA A 144 12.53 4.23 0.56
N ASP A 145 13.21 5.33 0.26
CA ASP A 145 14.12 5.97 1.23
C ASP A 145 13.33 6.59 2.38
N MET A 146 12.22 7.27 2.05
CA MET A 146 11.30 7.81 3.07
C MET A 146 10.71 6.72 3.94
N ARG A 147 10.36 5.56 3.36
CA ARG A 147 9.87 4.38 4.09
C ARG A 147 10.89 3.92 5.13
N GLN A 148 12.14 3.73 4.74
CA GLN A 148 13.21 3.32 5.66
C GLN A 148 13.53 4.39 6.71
N GLN A 149 13.49 5.66 6.33
CA GLN A 149 13.64 6.78 7.28
C GLN A 149 12.56 6.73 8.36
N ILE A 150 11.27 6.57 7.99
CA ILE A 150 10.16 6.48 8.93
C ILE A 150 10.33 5.28 9.87
N PHE A 151 10.79 4.14 9.36
CA PHE A 151 11.07 2.96 10.19
C PHE A 151 12.14 3.22 11.25
N ALA A 152 13.25 3.85 10.85
CA ALA A 152 14.34 4.21 11.75
C ALA A 152 13.88 5.25 12.78
N ASP A 153 13.18 6.28 12.34
CA ASP A 153 12.66 7.34 13.19
C ASP A 153 11.63 6.82 14.20
N LEU A 154 10.76 5.87 13.80
CA LEU A 154 9.76 5.29 14.69
C LEU A 154 10.42 4.46 15.81
N ARG A 155 11.43 3.65 15.48
CA ARG A 155 12.21 2.91 16.48
C ARG A 155 12.88 3.86 17.46
N ASN A 156 13.52 4.90 16.94
CA ASN A 156 14.22 5.91 17.75
C ASN A 156 13.27 6.67 18.67
N VAL A 157 12.13 7.12 18.15
CA VAL A 157 11.11 7.82 18.96
C VAL A 157 10.56 6.90 20.03
N ALA A 158 10.25 5.65 19.71
CA ALA A 158 9.71 4.70 20.67
C ALA A 158 10.66 4.46 21.84
N GLU A 159 11.95 4.22 21.55
CA GLU A 159 12.99 4.01 22.56
C GLU A 159 13.15 5.22 23.48
N HIS A 160 13.32 6.41 22.89
CA HIS A 160 13.64 7.62 23.67
C HIS A 160 12.44 8.19 24.43
N SER A 161 11.22 8.14 23.83
CA SER A 161 10.00 8.54 24.55
C SER A 161 9.74 7.62 25.75
N ALA A 162 9.89 6.31 25.60
CA ALA A 162 9.73 5.38 26.72
C ALA A 162 10.78 5.64 27.80
N ALA A 163 12.06 5.81 27.42
CA ALA A 163 13.16 6.07 28.34
C ALA A 163 12.98 7.38 29.16
N ALA A 164 12.40 8.42 28.54
CA ALA A 164 12.09 9.68 29.25
C ALA A 164 11.14 9.49 30.43
N HIS A 165 10.33 8.42 30.41
CA HIS A 165 9.41 8.05 31.48
C HIS A 165 9.93 6.89 32.36
N GLY A 166 11.21 6.50 32.20
CA GLY A 166 11.80 5.36 32.91
C GLY A 166 11.30 3.98 32.43
N ALA A 167 10.52 3.95 31.34
CA ALA A 167 10.02 2.75 30.69
C ALA A 167 10.98 2.27 29.58
N THR A 168 10.67 1.11 29.00
CA THR A 168 11.35 0.63 27.78
C THR A 168 10.34 0.38 26.69
N ALA A 169 10.76 0.46 25.43
CA ALA A 169 9.90 0.12 24.30
C ALA A 169 10.56 -0.90 23.38
N THR A 170 9.75 -1.84 22.87
CA THR A 170 10.13 -2.75 21.79
C THR A 170 9.30 -2.42 20.56
N THR A 171 9.96 -2.21 19.44
CA THR A 171 9.30 -1.87 18.17
C THR A 171 9.55 -2.95 17.14
N GLU A 172 8.48 -3.55 16.65
CA GLU A 172 8.48 -4.49 15.52
C GLU A 172 7.87 -3.81 14.29
N ILE A 173 8.53 -3.90 13.16
CA ILE A 173 8.01 -3.48 11.87
C ILE A 173 7.95 -4.71 11.00
N TYR A 174 6.74 -5.05 10.54
CA TYR A 174 6.47 -6.27 9.78
C TYR A 174 6.68 -6.01 8.29
N GLU A 175 7.92 -5.62 7.95
CA GLU A 175 8.31 -5.19 6.60
C GLU A 175 8.13 -6.30 5.55
N LYS A 176 8.32 -7.57 5.95
CA LYS A 176 8.18 -8.74 5.08
C LYS A 176 6.71 -9.10 4.78
N ASP A 177 5.80 -8.66 5.64
CA ASP A 177 4.36 -8.90 5.47
C ASP A 177 3.69 -7.70 4.77
N GLY A 178 4.47 -6.68 4.43
CA GLY A 178 3.99 -5.46 3.79
C GLY A 178 4.28 -5.45 2.29
N ASN A 179 3.48 -4.67 1.56
CA ASN A 179 3.73 -4.43 0.14
C ASN A 179 4.57 -3.16 -0.04
N PRO A 180 5.60 -3.17 -0.88
CA PRO A 180 6.25 -1.94 -1.33
C PRO A 180 5.28 -1.07 -2.14
N ALA A 181 5.65 0.18 -2.43
CA ALA A 181 4.86 1.03 -3.29
C ALA A 181 4.75 0.42 -4.70
N THR A 182 3.54 0.46 -5.28
CA THR A 182 3.35 0.11 -6.69
C THR A 182 3.83 1.29 -7.53
N VAL A 183 4.93 1.07 -8.25
CA VAL A 183 5.59 2.09 -9.07
C VAL A 183 5.58 1.62 -10.52
N ASN A 184 4.86 2.32 -11.37
CA ASN A 184 4.89 2.08 -12.81
C ASN A 184 6.20 2.61 -13.41
N ASP A 185 6.84 1.84 -14.27
CA ASP A 185 7.96 2.32 -15.06
C ASP A 185 7.51 3.50 -15.95
N PRO A 186 8.09 4.71 -15.81
CA PRO A 186 7.62 5.87 -16.55
C PRO A 186 7.80 5.75 -18.06
N ALA A 187 8.89 5.11 -18.52
CA ALA A 187 9.16 4.95 -19.94
C ALA A 187 8.21 3.92 -20.57
N LEU A 188 7.98 2.78 -19.87
CA LEU A 188 7.00 1.78 -20.27
C LEU A 188 5.59 2.37 -20.31
N THR A 189 5.20 3.13 -19.28
CA THR A 189 3.88 3.76 -19.20
C THR A 189 3.68 4.74 -20.37
N ALA A 190 4.64 5.62 -20.62
CA ALA A 190 4.57 6.56 -21.74
C ALA A 190 4.48 5.85 -23.09
N ARG A 191 5.23 4.74 -23.26
CA ARG A 191 5.21 3.91 -24.47
C ARG A 191 3.87 3.23 -24.69
N MET A 192 3.20 2.76 -23.62
CA MET A 192 1.94 1.99 -23.70
C MET A 192 0.69 2.85 -23.58
N LEU A 193 0.81 4.12 -23.22
CA LEU A 193 -0.33 5.03 -23.12
C LEU A 193 -1.18 5.11 -24.42
N PRO A 194 -0.59 5.18 -25.64
CA PRO A 194 -1.37 5.13 -26.88
C PRO A 194 -2.22 3.87 -27.04
N SER A 195 -1.74 2.72 -26.54
CA SER A 195 -2.49 1.44 -26.58
C SER A 195 -3.77 1.52 -25.74
N LEU A 196 -3.70 2.15 -24.56
CA LEU A 196 -4.88 2.38 -23.71
C LEU A 196 -5.84 3.36 -24.36
N HIS A 197 -5.34 4.43 -24.98
CA HIS A 197 -6.16 5.38 -25.76
C HIS A 197 -6.88 4.71 -26.92
N ALA A 198 -6.25 3.75 -27.60
CA ALA A 198 -6.88 2.99 -28.69
C ALA A 198 -8.08 2.15 -28.22
N VAL A 199 -8.10 1.71 -26.96
CA VAL A 199 -9.16 0.88 -26.38
C VAL A 199 -10.39 1.71 -25.99
N VAL A 200 -10.20 2.84 -25.30
CA VAL A 200 -11.30 3.63 -24.71
C VAL A 200 -11.45 5.03 -25.30
N GLY A 201 -10.54 5.45 -26.17
CA GLY A 201 -10.50 6.82 -26.72
C GLY A 201 -9.72 7.80 -25.84
N ASN A 202 -9.20 8.86 -26.46
CA ASN A 202 -8.29 9.81 -25.81
C ASN A 202 -8.86 10.49 -24.56
N ASN A 203 -10.16 10.78 -24.55
CA ASN A 203 -10.81 11.50 -23.45
C ASN A 203 -11.13 10.57 -22.25
N ASN A 204 -10.91 9.27 -22.37
CA ASN A 204 -11.28 8.28 -21.37
C ASN A 204 -10.05 7.64 -20.70
N VAL A 205 -8.84 8.15 -20.96
CA VAL A 205 -7.62 7.81 -20.24
C VAL A 205 -7.14 9.06 -19.51
N TYR A 206 -6.88 8.95 -18.21
CA TYR A 206 -6.40 10.08 -17.41
C TYR A 206 -5.42 9.65 -16.32
N GLU A 207 -4.68 10.62 -15.79
CA GLU A 207 -3.75 10.39 -14.68
C GLU A 207 -4.48 10.50 -13.34
N PRO A 208 -4.56 9.41 -12.54
CA PRO A 208 -5.21 9.44 -11.23
C PRO A 208 -4.32 10.12 -10.19
N PRO A 209 -4.89 10.64 -9.09
CA PRO A 209 -4.11 10.96 -7.90
C PRO A 209 -3.47 9.70 -7.30
N LEU A 210 -2.45 9.88 -6.45
CA LEU A 210 -1.84 8.81 -5.68
C LEU A 210 -2.90 8.09 -4.82
N GLN A 211 -2.85 6.75 -4.81
CA GLN A 211 -3.78 5.92 -4.04
C GLN A 211 -3.10 5.41 -2.75
N MET A 212 -3.74 5.64 -1.61
CA MET A 212 -3.22 5.19 -0.30
C MET A 212 -3.44 3.69 -0.04
N GLY A 213 -4.19 2.99 -0.90
CA GLY A 213 -4.24 1.54 -0.94
C GLY A 213 -2.89 0.95 -1.34
N SER A 214 -2.70 -0.34 -1.08
CA SER A 214 -1.51 -1.09 -1.50
C SER A 214 -1.93 -2.25 -2.40
N GLU A 215 -0.97 -2.78 -3.14
CA GLU A 215 -1.17 -3.82 -4.13
C GLU A 215 0.09 -4.68 -4.23
N ASP A 216 -0.04 -6.00 -4.18
CA ASP A 216 1.12 -6.89 -4.21
C ASP A 216 1.75 -7.05 -5.61
N PHE A 217 1.08 -6.57 -6.68
CA PHE A 217 1.67 -6.35 -7.99
C PHE A 217 2.99 -5.57 -7.92
N SER A 218 3.14 -4.74 -6.89
CA SER A 218 4.37 -4.02 -6.57
C SER A 218 5.60 -4.93 -6.48
N LEU A 219 5.44 -6.20 -6.08
CA LEU A 219 6.51 -7.18 -6.01
C LEU A 219 7.00 -7.60 -7.39
N TYR A 220 6.12 -7.72 -8.38
CA TYR A 220 6.52 -7.90 -9.79
C TYR A 220 7.23 -6.66 -10.32
N ALA A 221 6.71 -5.47 -9.98
CA ALA A 221 7.28 -4.20 -10.41
C ALA A 221 8.70 -3.94 -9.86
N GLN A 222 9.09 -4.60 -8.77
CA GLN A 222 10.48 -4.59 -8.29
C GLN A 222 11.42 -5.51 -9.07
N GLN A 223 10.88 -6.46 -9.85
CA GLN A 223 11.69 -7.43 -10.58
C GLN A 223 11.93 -7.03 -12.03
N VAL A 224 10.96 -6.36 -12.66
CA VAL A 224 10.97 -5.98 -14.07
C VAL A 224 10.17 -4.70 -14.30
N PRO A 225 10.41 -3.94 -15.38
CA PRO A 225 9.58 -2.81 -15.76
C PRO A 225 8.11 -3.21 -15.80
N SER A 226 7.25 -2.45 -15.16
CA SER A 226 5.85 -2.83 -14.99
C SER A 226 4.91 -1.65 -15.18
N MET A 227 3.69 -1.93 -15.63
CA MET A 227 2.61 -0.94 -15.71
C MET A 227 1.32 -1.54 -15.15
N PHE A 228 0.84 -0.94 -14.07
CA PHE A 228 -0.45 -1.23 -13.45
C PHE A 228 -1.41 -0.07 -13.71
N PHE A 229 -2.67 -0.37 -14.01
CA PHE A 229 -3.67 0.66 -14.31
C PHE A 229 -5.03 0.30 -13.73
N PHE A 230 -5.86 1.32 -13.51
CA PHE A 230 -7.22 1.14 -13.02
C PHE A 230 -8.21 1.15 -14.16
N VAL A 231 -9.17 0.25 -14.10
CA VAL A 231 -10.33 0.19 -15.00
C VAL A 231 -11.57 0.59 -14.22
N GLY A 232 -12.34 1.51 -14.78
CA GLY A 232 -13.55 2.03 -14.14
C GLY A 232 -14.63 0.98 -13.99
N SER A 233 -15.20 0.88 -12.80
CA SER A 233 -16.28 -0.06 -12.47
C SER A 233 -17.61 0.61 -12.10
N THR A 234 -17.66 1.93 -11.96
CA THR A 234 -18.89 2.65 -11.60
C THR A 234 -19.74 2.91 -12.83
N GLY A 235 -20.97 2.39 -12.83
CA GLY A 235 -21.91 2.49 -13.94
C GLY A 235 -22.43 3.92 -14.21
N ALA A 236 -22.99 4.10 -15.37
CA ALA A 236 -23.54 5.39 -15.77
C ALA A 236 -24.61 5.89 -14.79
N GLY A 237 -24.59 7.19 -14.50
CA GLY A 237 -25.56 7.83 -13.59
C GLY A 237 -25.18 7.77 -12.12
N ILE A 238 -24.09 7.11 -11.76
CA ILE A 238 -23.52 7.12 -10.41
C ILE A 238 -22.25 7.98 -10.44
N ASP A 239 -22.10 8.89 -9.48
CA ASP A 239 -20.88 9.67 -9.33
C ASP A 239 -19.79 8.79 -8.70
N PRO A 240 -18.65 8.56 -9.39
CA PRO A 240 -17.53 7.77 -8.87
C PRO A 240 -16.98 8.29 -7.54
N ALA A 241 -17.08 9.59 -7.25
CA ALA A 241 -16.62 10.17 -6.00
C ALA A 241 -17.45 9.71 -4.78
N THR A 242 -18.69 9.27 -5.00
CA THR A 242 -19.62 8.82 -3.96
C THR A 242 -20.00 7.35 -4.08
N ALA A 243 -19.50 6.67 -5.11
CA ALA A 243 -19.77 5.25 -5.32
C ALA A 243 -19.23 4.41 -4.15
N PRO A 244 -19.93 3.32 -3.76
CA PRO A 244 -19.42 2.39 -2.77
C PRO A 244 -18.05 1.83 -3.19
N SER A 245 -17.08 1.86 -2.27
CA SER A 245 -15.73 1.35 -2.54
C SER A 245 -15.71 -0.16 -2.84
N ASN A 246 -14.65 -0.63 -3.46
CA ASN A 246 -14.46 -2.03 -3.83
C ASN A 246 -14.67 -3.03 -2.67
N HIS A 247 -14.27 -2.66 -1.43
CA HIS A 247 -14.44 -3.50 -0.23
C HIS A 247 -15.79 -3.29 0.49
N SER A 248 -16.71 -2.54 -0.13
CA SER A 248 -18.05 -2.33 0.43
C SER A 248 -18.98 -3.49 0.07
N PRO A 249 -19.86 -3.96 0.98
CA PRO A 249 -20.90 -4.89 0.62
C PRO A 249 -21.94 -4.31 -0.37
N LYS A 250 -21.88 -3.00 -0.65
CA LYS A 250 -22.72 -2.31 -1.63
C LYS A 250 -21.99 -2.06 -2.95
N PHE A 251 -20.75 -2.57 -3.11
CA PHE A 251 -20.02 -2.45 -4.35
C PHE A 251 -20.77 -3.11 -5.50
N LEU A 252 -20.88 -2.39 -6.62
CA LEU A 252 -21.49 -2.89 -7.85
C LEU A 252 -20.50 -2.69 -9.00
N LEU A 253 -20.21 -3.78 -9.70
CA LEU A 253 -19.38 -3.76 -10.89
C LEU A 253 -20.26 -3.51 -12.14
N ASP A 254 -20.00 -2.46 -12.90
CA ASP A 254 -20.50 -2.37 -14.27
C ASP A 254 -19.68 -3.33 -15.15
N GLU A 255 -20.37 -4.27 -15.82
CA GLU A 255 -19.74 -5.32 -16.63
C GLU A 255 -18.92 -4.79 -17.81
N LYS A 256 -19.08 -3.53 -18.22
CA LYS A 256 -18.19 -2.87 -19.18
C LYS A 256 -16.73 -2.89 -18.73
N ALA A 257 -16.47 -2.94 -17.41
CA ALA A 257 -15.12 -3.04 -16.87
C ALA A 257 -14.42 -4.31 -17.35
N LEU A 258 -15.15 -5.42 -17.52
CA LEU A 258 -14.59 -6.69 -17.98
C LEU A 258 -14.13 -6.59 -19.44
N ASP A 259 -14.97 -6.03 -20.33
CA ASP A 259 -14.61 -5.80 -21.73
C ASP A 259 -13.41 -4.86 -21.87
N VAL A 260 -13.47 -3.72 -21.19
CA VAL A 260 -12.38 -2.71 -21.21
C VAL A 260 -11.08 -3.32 -20.67
N GLY A 261 -11.13 -4.02 -19.54
CA GLY A 261 -9.96 -4.64 -18.94
C GLY A 261 -9.31 -5.69 -19.84
N LEU A 262 -10.12 -6.60 -20.41
CA LEU A 262 -9.64 -7.61 -21.34
C LEU A 262 -8.99 -6.97 -22.58
N ARG A 263 -9.66 -6.01 -23.19
CA ARG A 263 -9.14 -5.33 -24.39
C ARG A 263 -7.87 -4.54 -24.08
N ALA A 264 -7.80 -3.89 -22.92
CA ALA A 264 -6.62 -3.12 -22.50
C ALA A 264 -5.40 -4.03 -22.32
N LEU A 265 -5.53 -5.16 -21.58
CA LEU A 265 -4.43 -6.12 -21.40
C LEU A 265 -3.98 -6.73 -22.72
N LEU A 266 -4.92 -7.10 -23.59
CA LEU A 266 -4.61 -7.62 -24.93
C LEU A 266 -3.88 -6.58 -25.77
N GLN A 267 -4.37 -5.34 -25.80
CA GLN A 267 -3.80 -4.26 -26.63
C GLN A 267 -2.39 -3.90 -26.19
N VAL A 268 -2.16 -3.68 -24.87
CA VAL A 268 -0.80 -3.37 -24.38
C VAL A 268 0.17 -4.52 -24.62
N SER A 269 -0.29 -5.77 -24.48
CA SER A 269 0.57 -6.94 -24.72
C SER A 269 0.95 -7.08 -26.19
N LEU A 270 -0.01 -6.95 -27.11
CA LEU A 270 0.24 -7.05 -28.54
C LEU A 270 1.10 -5.91 -29.05
N ASP A 271 0.83 -4.67 -28.62
CA ASP A 271 1.60 -3.49 -29.05
C ASP A 271 3.01 -3.56 -28.50
N TYR A 272 3.20 -4.03 -27.26
CA TYR A 272 4.52 -4.23 -26.68
C TYR A 272 5.34 -5.24 -27.52
N LEU A 273 4.76 -6.40 -27.84
CA LEU A 273 5.43 -7.45 -28.63
C LEU A 273 5.75 -7.02 -30.07
N ASN A 274 4.87 -6.23 -30.68
CA ASN A 274 5.07 -5.72 -32.03
C ASN A 274 6.07 -4.57 -32.12
N GLY A 275 6.66 -4.11 -31.00
CA GLY A 275 7.59 -2.99 -30.99
C GLY A 275 6.91 -1.67 -31.32
N ALA A 276 5.58 -1.59 -31.25
CA ALA A 276 4.81 -0.43 -31.66
C ALA A 276 5.21 0.80 -30.80
N VAL A 277 5.99 1.67 -31.40
CA VAL A 277 5.97 3.09 -31.09
C VAL A 277 4.79 3.64 -31.86
N VAL A 278 3.61 3.69 -31.26
CA VAL A 278 2.46 4.37 -31.90
C VAL A 278 2.87 5.85 -31.93
N SER A 279 3.31 6.32 -33.11
CA SER A 279 3.49 7.76 -33.31
C SER A 279 2.14 8.41 -33.07
N ALA A 280 2.06 9.34 -32.12
CA ALA A 280 0.89 10.18 -31.94
C ALA A 280 0.57 10.85 -33.28
N ARG A 281 -0.58 10.47 -33.87
CA ARG A 281 -1.18 11.16 -34.98
C ARG A 281 -2.13 12.22 -34.46
#